data_818d6a8265fba5c9119288e7e83c4e86
#
_entry.id   818d6a8265fba5c9119288e7e83c4e86
#
_cell.length_a   1.000
_cell.length_b   1.000
_cell.length_c   1.000
_cell.angle_alpha   90.00
_cell.angle_beta   90.00
_cell.angle_gamma   90.00
#
_symmetry.space_group_name_H-M   'P 1'
#
loop_
_entity.id
_entity.type
_entity.pdbx_description
1 polymer ?
#
loop_
_entity_poly.entity_id
_entity_poly.type
_entity_poly.pdbx_seq_one_letter_code
_entity_poly.pdbx_strand_id
1 'polypeptide(L)'
;LLGCAAGLYRPAIELAVPLSCGNLPSGRGYALVRSADALGIGIGTLIGTAAATLGILRTVYIVEAVCMGAVLVLISLVPLQDGPPYRNLSANSPDPLGQRPRPMTRLPWLLPLLPVLLISVVATGILALQQSALPLDLVRGGLVRPALSESHSSALIALQLTLLVSLQWPVGRWLAERSVAFGLGLSLAGFSLGCSLIALSSLFENGTILVLAALLPMAFAQAAFLPTATEAVIEETPPEHRGLAMALFSQCFAISAIVAPLAGGALLDLQNNGLLLWLLMGGACLVVLPTLRSLKPRYGVTETGQDIAPPEQQCFDALAGSS
;
A
#
# COMPACT_ATOMS: atom_id res chain seq x y z
N LEU A 1 -19.38 -10.61 8.87
CA LEU A 1 -19.89 -10.30 7.54
C LEU A 1 -19.07 -9.17 6.88
N LEU A 2 -18.88 -8.03 7.53
CA LEU A 2 -18.08 -6.88 7.00
C LEU A 2 -16.66 -7.28 6.63
N GLY A 3 -15.97 -8.06 7.47
CA GLY A 3 -14.62 -8.55 7.17
C GLY A 3 -14.56 -9.48 5.96
N CYS A 4 -15.57 -10.36 5.79
CA CYS A 4 -15.66 -11.21 4.60
C CYS A 4 -15.90 -10.40 3.33
N ALA A 5 -16.79 -9.40 3.38
CA ALA A 5 -17.05 -8.51 2.27
C ALA A 5 -15.79 -7.70 1.88
N ALA A 6 -15.06 -7.14 2.84
CA ALA A 6 -13.81 -6.43 2.63
C ALA A 6 -12.71 -7.33 2.03
N GLY A 7 -12.65 -8.60 2.47
CA GLY A 7 -11.71 -9.60 1.95
C GLY A 7 -11.94 -9.97 0.48
N LEU A 8 -13.18 -9.91 0.00
CA LEU A 8 -13.53 -10.13 -1.40
C LEU A 8 -13.37 -8.86 -2.26
N TYR A 9 -13.79 -7.72 -1.72
CA TYR A 9 -13.84 -6.45 -2.43
C TYR A 9 -12.45 -5.88 -2.74
N ARG A 10 -11.53 -5.87 -1.77
CA ARG A 10 -10.19 -5.29 -1.96
C ARG A 10 -9.39 -5.94 -3.09
N PRO A 11 -9.21 -7.26 -3.14
CA PRO A 11 -8.47 -7.90 -4.24
C PRO A 11 -9.13 -7.65 -5.61
N ALA A 12 -10.46 -7.60 -5.66
CA ALA A 12 -11.19 -7.36 -6.90
C ALA A 12 -10.91 -5.95 -7.46
N ILE A 13 -10.94 -4.91 -6.61
CA ILE A 13 -10.61 -3.54 -7.03
C ILE A 13 -9.16 -3.43 -7.47
N GLU A 14 -8.23 -3.99 -6.71
CA GLU A 14 -6.80 -3.94 -7.05
C GLU A 14 -6.53 -4.58 -8.42
N LEU A 15 -7.25 -5.64 -8.79
CA LEU A 15 -7.17 -6.26 -10.11
C LEU A 15 -7.87 -5.46 -11.21
N ALA A 16 -8.94 -4.74 -10.89
CA ALA A 16 -9.67 -3.93 -11.86
C ALA A 16 -8.87 -2.72 -12.36
N VAL A 17 -7.97 -2.17 -11.52
CA VAL A 17 -7.16 -0.99 -11.87
C VAL A 17 -6.33 -1.20 -13.14
N PRO A 18 -5.46 -2.23 -13.25
CA PRO A 18 -4.65 -2.43 -14.45
C PRO A 18 -5.50 -2.77 -15.67
N LEU A 19 -6.65 -3.43 -15.50
CA LEU A 19 -7.58 -3.71 -16.60
C LEU A 19 -8.26 -2.45 -17.13
N SER A 20 -8.44 -1.44 -16.28
CA SER A 20 -9.07 -0.17 -16.64
C SER A 20 -8.09 0.86 -17.20
N CYS A 21 -6.78 0.70 -16.97
CA CYS A 21 -5.77 1.67 -17.38
C CYS A 21 -5.45 1.65 -18.89
N GLY A 22 -5.82 0.58 -19.62
CA GLY A 22 -5.48 0.45 -21.04
C GLY A 22 -3.98 0.60 -21.29
N ASN A 23 -3.58 1.58 -22.11
CA ASN A 23 -2.18 1.87 -22.45
C ASN A 23 -1.46 2.77 -21.43
N LEU A 24 -2.14 3.23 -20.38
CA LEU A 24 -1.52 4.07 -19.34
C LEU A 24 -0.73 3.20 -18.34
N PRO A 25 0.38 3.72 -17.77
CA PRO A 25 1.10 3.03 -16.71
C PRO A 25 0.18 2.72 -15.53
N SER A 26 0.11 1.46 -15.12
CA SER A 26 -0.73 1.00 -14.00
C SER A 26 -0.44 1.77 -12.70
N GLY A 27 0.80 2.20 -12.46
CA GLY A 27 1.17 3.02 -11.31
C GLY A 27 0.40 4.33 -11.19
N ARG A 28 0.04 4.98 -12.32
CA ARG A 28 -0.82 6.19 -12.30
C ARG A 28 -2.26 5.86 -11.89
N GLY A 29 -2.79 4.72 -12.36
CA GLY A 29 -4.11 4.23 -11.95
C GLY A 29 -4.16 3.95 -10.45
N TYR A 30 -3.16 3.26 -9.92
CA TYR A 30 -3.05 3.00 -8.49
C TYR A 30 -2.90 4.28 -7.66
N ALA A 31 -2.11 5.25 -8.11
CA ALA A 31 -1.99 6.54 -7.44
C ALA A 31 -3.33 7.28 -7.36
N LEU A 32 -4.14 7.25 -8.42
CA LEU A 32 -5.47 7.84 -8.45
C LEU A 32 -6.42 7.15 -7.47
N VAL A 33 -6.49 5.82 -7.52
CA VAL A 33 -7.33 5.02 -6.61
C VAL A 33 -6.94 5.27 -5.15
N ARG A 34 -5.65 5.28 -4.83
CA ARG A 34 -5.17 5.56 -3.47
C ARG A 34 -5.44 6.99 -3.01
N SER A 35 -5.40 7.96 -3.93
CA SER A 35 -5.80 9.34 -3.61
C SER A 35 -7.29 9.41 -3.28
N ALA A 36 -8.13 8.69 -4.03
CA ALA A 36 -9.56 8.60 -3.75
C ALA A 36 -9.82 7.88 -2.40
N ASP A 37 -9.11 6.79 -2.10
CA ASP A 37 -9.17 6.11 -0.80
C ASP A 37 -8.81 7.05 0.35
N ALA A 38 -7.70 7.79 0.22
CA ALA A 38 -7.24 8.73 1.24
C ALA A 38 -8.24 9.88 1.48
N LEU A 39 -8.82 10.42 0.39
CA LEU A 39 -9.89 11.40 0.46
C LEU A 39 -11.15 10.83 1.14
N GLY A 40 -11.53 9.60 0.79
CA GLY A 40 -12.66 8.90 1.40
C GLY A 40 -12.46 8.70 2.90
N ILE A 41 -11.28 8.30 3.33
CA ILE A 41 -10.91 8.16 4.76
C ILE A 41 -11.01 9.54 5.45
N GLY A 42 -10.46 10.60 4.85
CA GLY A 42 -10.50 11.95 5.39
C GLY A 42 -11.93 12.48 5.57
N ILE A 43 -12.75 12.39 4.53
CA ILE A 43 -14.16 12.79 4.57
C ILE A 43 -14.95 11.94 5.57
N GLY A 44 -14.75 10.61 5.56
CA GLY A 44 -15.39 9.68 6.48
C GLY A 44 -15.06 9.99 7.94
N THR A 45 -13.80 10.34 8.24
CA THR A 45 -13.38 10.74 9.58
C THR A 45 -14.06 12.03 10.03
N LEU A 46 -14.18 13.03 9.15
CA LEU A 46 -14.90 14.28 9.45
C LEU A 46 -16.39 14.04 9.72
N ILE A 47 -17.04 13.22 8.88
CA ILE A 47 -18.46 12.85 9.08
C ILE A 47 -18.62 12.08 10.39
N GLY A 48 -17.75 11.11 10.67
CA GLY A 48 -17.77 10.34 11.92
C GLY A 48 -17.60 11.22 13.15
N THR A 49 -16.65 12.16 13.12
CA THR A 49 -16.43 13.13 14.21
C THR A 49 -17.65 14.01 14.42
N ALA A 50 -18.22 14.57 13.35
CA ALA A 50 -19.42 15.37 13.43
C ALA A 50 -20.62 14.59 13.98
N ALA A 51 -20.80 13.34 13.54
CA ALA A 51 -21.87 12.46 14.06
C ALA A 51 -21.67 12.14 15.55
N ALA A 52 -20.42 11.93 15.98
CA ALA A 52 -20.09 11.69 17.38
C ALA A 52 -20.36 12.93 18.26
N THR A 53 -19.98 14.12 17.82
CA THR A 53 -20.23 15.38 18.56
C THR A 53 -21.72 15.70 18.66
N LEU A 54 -22.50 15.33 17.65
CA LEU A 54 -23.95 15.51 17.63
C LEU A 54 -24.72 14.38 18.32
N GLY A 55 -24.07 13.33 18.78
CA GLY A 55 -24.69 12.17 19.43
C GLY A 55 -25.52 11.28 18.49
N ILE A 56 -25.34 11.41 17.17
CA ILE A 56 -26.10 10.68 16.13
C ILE A 56 -25.27 9.60 15.44
N LEU A 57 -24.51 8.81 16.20
CA LEU A 57 -23.60 7.78 15.69
C LEU A 57 -24.27 6.78 14.72
N ARG A 58 -25.59 6.53 14.88
CA ARG A 58 -26.34 5.65 13.97
C ARG A 58 -26.37 6.16 12.53
N THR A 59 -26.24 7.45 12.32
CA THR A 59 -26.23 8.08 10.98
C THR A 59 -25.00 7.62 10.18
N VAL A 60 -23.88 7.32 10.84
CA VAL A 60 -22.67 6.83 10.17
C VAL A 60 -22.94 5.53 9.41
N TYR A 61 -23.68 4.59 10.02
CA TYR A 61 -24.06 3.32 9.37
C TYR A 61 -25.02 3.53 8.19
N ILE A 62 -25.90 4.53 8.27
CA ILE A 62 -26.82 4.87 7.16
C ILE A 62 -26.01 5.46 6.00
N VAL A 63 -25.06 6.37 6.27
CA VAL A 63 -24.17 6.93 5.24
C VAL A 63 -23.36 5.82 4.58
N GLU A 64 -22.77 4.91 5.35
CA GLU A 64 -22.04 3.76 4.83
C GLU A 64 -22.92 2.89 3.91
N ALA A 65 -24.12 2.55 4.34
CA ALA A 65 -25.07 1.76 3.55
C ALA A 65 -25.44 2.46 2.22
N VAL A 66 -25.67 3.78 2.25
CA VAL A 66 -25.97 4.59 1.06
C VAL A 66 -24.78 4.61 0.12
N CYS A 67 -23.56 4.83 0.63
CA CYS A 67 -22.34 4.80 -0.17
C CYS A 67 -22.13 3.43 -0.84
N MET A 68 -22.32 2.32 -0.11
CA MET A 68 -22.21 0.97 -0.67
C MET A 68 -23.28 0.70 -1.73
N GLY A 69 -24.51 1.17 -1.50
CA GLY A 69 -25.58 1.11 -2.49
C GLY A 69 -25.26 1.88 -3.76
N ALA A 70 -24.71 3.09 -3.62
CA ALA A 70 -24.27 3.90 -4.76
C ALA A 70 -23.15 3.23 -5.57
N VAL A 71 -22.16 2.62 -4.91
CA VAL A 71 -21.09 1.85 -5.56
C VAL A 71 -21.67 0.65 -6.32
N LEU A 72 -22.62 -0.08 -5.73
CA LEU A 72 -23.27 -1.21 -6.39
C LEU A 72 -24.01 -0.76 -7.67
N VAL A 73 -24.74 0.35 -7.60
CA VAL A 73 -25.42 0.93 -8.76
C VAL A 73 -24.43 1.36 -9.83
N LEU A 74 -23.33 2.03 -9.45
CA LEU A 74 -22.29 2.44 -10.40
C LEU A 74 -21.66 1.25 -11.11
N ILE A 75 -21.30 0.19 -10.39
CA ILE A 75 -20.75 -1.05 -10.99
C ILE A 75 -21.75 -1.71 -11.95
N SER A 76 -23.04 -1.68 -11.63
CA SER A 76 -24.07 -2.26 -12.51
C SER A 76 -24.32 -1.43 -13.77
N LEU A 77 -24.04 -0.13 -13.72
CA LEU A 77 -24.23 0.79 -14.87
C LEU A 77 -23.03 0.87 -15.79
N VAL A 78 -21.82 0.62 -15.27
CA VAL A 78 -20.58 0.61 -16.07
C VAL A 78 -20.29 -0.82 -16.50
N PRO A 79 -20.48 -1.17 -17.81
CA PRO A 79 -20.09 -2.48 -18.29
C PRO A 79 -18.55 -2.57 -18.16
N LEU A 80 -18.09 -3.37 -17.21
CA LEU A 80 -16.70 -3.78 -17.19
C LEU A 80 -16.46 -4.52 -18.50
N GLN A 81 -15.56 -4.01 -19.35
CA GLN A 81 -15.13 -4.75 -20.52
C GLN A 81 -14.49 -6.04 -19.98
N ASP A 82 -15.18 -7.15 -20.26
CA ASP A 82 -14.57 -8.46 -20.07
C ASP A 82 -13.28 -8.45 -20.87
N GLY A 83 -12.14 -8.33 -20.19
CA GLY A 83 -10.86 -8.53 -20.82
C GLY A 83 -10.90 -9.87 -21.56
N PRO A 84 -10.17 -10.04 -22.68
CA PRO A 84 -10.23 -11.28 -23.46
C PRO A 84 -10.12 -12.45 -22.49
N PRO A 85 -11.08 -13.41 -22.54
CA PRO A 85 -11.12 -14.47 -21.56
C PRO A 85 -9.76 -15.18 -21.57
N TYR A 86 -9.08 -15.15 -20.46
CA TYR A 86 -7.74 -15.73 -20.23
C TYR A 86 -7.63 -17.18 -20.74
N ARG A 87 -8.77 -17.78 -21.04
CA ARG A 87 -8.96 -19.14 -21.53
C ARG A 87 -8.52 -19.32 -22.98
N ASN A 88 -8.43 -18.26 -23.80
CA ASN A 88 -8.20 -18.39 -25.25
C ASN A 88 -6.71 -18.28 -25.64
N LEU A 89 -5.83 -17.81 -24.77
CA LEU A 89 -4.39 -17.79 -25.08
C LEU A 89 -3.74 -19.18 -24.99
N SER A 90 -4.33 -20.12 -24.23
CA SER A 90 -3.88 -21.53 -24.17
C SER A 90 -4.60 -22.43 -25.18
N ALA A 91 -5.73 -21.99 -25.77
CA ALA A 91 -6.54 -22.86 -26.63
C ALA A 91 -6.06 -22.90 -28.10
N ASN A 92 -5.25 -21.92 -28.53
CA ASN A 92 -4.77 -21.83 -29.93
C ASN A 92 -3.29 -22.14 -30.13
N SER A 93 -2.57 -22.57 -29.11
CA SER A 93 -1.29 -23.24 -29.31
C SER A 93 -1.56 -24.71 -29.62
N PRO A 94 -1.20 -25.22 -30.80
CA PRO A 94 -1.26 -26.65 -31.03
C PRO A 94 -0.25 -27.31 -30.07
N ASP A 95 -0.79 -28.01 -29.08
CA ASP A 95 -0.03 -28.74 -28.07
C ASP A 95 0.57 -29.99 -28.78
N PRO A 96 1.89 -30.04 -29.12
CA PRO A 96 2.43 -31.16 -29.89
C PRO A 96 2.62 -32.44 -29.08
N LEU A 97 2.34 -32.43 -27.80
CA LEU A 97 2.49 -33.63 -26.95
C LEU A 97 1.64 -33.43 -25.68
N GLY A 98 0.59 -34.24 -25.56
CA GLY A 98 -0.33 -34.33 -24.42
C GLY A 98 0.30 -34.26 -23.04
N GLN A 99 0.75 -33.11 -22.66
CA GLN A 99 1.24 -32.88 -21.30
C GLN A 99 0.03 -32.77 -20.38
N ARG A 100 -0.22 -33.82 -19.62
CA ARG A 100 -1.10 -33.86 -18.47
C ARG A 100 -0.91 -32.62 -17.62
N PRO A 101 -1.95 -32.04 -16.98
CA PRO A 101 -1.82 -30.95 -16.05
C PRO A 101 -0.72 -31.30 -15.05
N ARG A 102 0.37 -30.53 -15.06
CA ARG A 102 1.46 -30.73 -14.09
C ARG A 102 0.87 -30.51 -12.69
N PRO A 103 1.10 -31.44 -11.75
CA PRO A 103 0.61 -31.26 -10.39
C PRO A 103 1.12 -29.93 -9.82
N MET A 104 0.23 -29.16 -9.17
CA MET A 104 0.46 -27.84 -8.56
C MET A 104 1.50 -27.81 -7.43
N THR A 105 2.54 -28.66 -7.48
CA THR A 105 3.47 -28.91 -6.37
C THR A 105 4.76 -28.08 -6.37
N ARG A 106 4.90 -27.07 -7.23
CA ARG A 106 6.03 -26.12 -7.11
C ARG A 106 5.48 -24.70 -7.29
N LEU A 107 5.62 -23.88 -6.25
CA LEU A 107 5.34 -22.44 -6.25
C LEU A 107 6.62 -21.63 -6.57
N PRO A 108 7.32 -21.85 -7.70
CA PRO A 108 8.55 -21.13 -8.00
C PRO A 108 8.30 -19.63 -8.21
N TRP A 109 7.06 -19.26 -8.56
CA TRP A 109 6.66 -17.86 -8.72
C TRP A 109 6.49 -17.11 -7.39
N LEU A 110 6.33 -17.82 -6.27
CA LEU A 110 6.18 -17.21 -4.95
C LEU A 110 7.52 -16.68 -4.39
N LEU A 111 8.64 -17.32 -4.76
CA LEU A 111 9.97 -16.94 -4.28
C LEU A 111 10.34 -15.48 -4.62
N PRO A 112 10.16 -15.00 -5.86
CA PRO A 112 10.39 -13.57 -6.17
C PRO A 112 9.44 -12.64 -5.45
N LEU A 113 8.24 -13.09 -5.10
CA LEU A 113 7.22 -12.29 -4.41
C LEU A 113 7.48 -12.16 -2.90
N LEU A 114 8.20 -13.12 -2.28
CA LEU A 114 8.45 -13.12 -0.84
C LEU A 114 9.07 -11.82 -0.30
N PRO A 115 10.07 -11.18 -0.95
CA PRO A 115 10.62 -9.90 -0.51
C PRO A 115 9.55 -8.81 -0.46
N VAL A 116 8.68 -8.74 -1.48
CA VAL A 116 7.59 -7.75 -1.53
C VAL A 116 6.59 -7.98 -0.41
N LEU A 117 6.21 -9.24 -0.15
CA LEU A 117 5.30 -9.59 0.94
C LEU A 117 5.91 -9.27 2.32
N LEU A 118 7.21 -9.55 2.51
CA LEU A 118 7.91 -9.23 3.76
C LEU A 118 7.95 -7.72 4.01
N ILE A 119 8.32 -6.94 3.00
CA ILE A 119 8.29 -5.47 3.04
C ILE A 119 6.87 -5.00 3.37
N SER A 120 5.86 -5.62 2.75
CA SER A 120 4.46 -5.26 2.95
C SER A 120 3.99 -5.53 4.37
N VAL A 121 4.36 -6.64 4.99
CA VAL A 121 4.02 -6.92 6.40
C VAL A 121 4.63 -5.88 7.33
N VAL A 122 5.90 -5.50 7.14
CA VAL A 122 6.54 -4.47 7.97
C VAL A 122 5.87 -3.11 7.77
N ALA A 123 5.69 -2.68 6.53
CA ALA A 123 5.08 -1.38 6.22
C ALA A 123 3.63 -1.30 6.71
N THR A 124 2.79 -2.31 6.41
CA THR A 124 1.39 -2.34 6.87
C THR A 124 1.29 -2.46 8.39
N GLY A 125 2.26 -3.13 9.04
CA GLY A 125 2.42 -3.15 10.50
C GLY A 125 2.61 -1.76 11.07
N ILE A 126 3.49 -0.95 10.48
CA ILE A 126 3.69 0.45 10.89
C ILE A 126 2.40 1.27 10.66
N LEU A 127 1.70 1.07 9.53
CA LEU A 127 0.42 1.75 9.28
C LEU A 127 -0.63 1.41 10.34
N ALA A 128 -0.72 0.16 10.74
CA ALA A 128 -1.63 -0.27 11.81
C ALA A 128 -1.24 0.31 13.17
N LEU A 129 0.07 0.38 13.48
CA LEU A 129 0.57 1.00 14.72
C LEU A 129 0.36 2.52 14.76
N GLN A 130 0.45 3.21 13.64
CA GLN A 130 0.13 4.64 13.56
C GLN A 130 -1.31 4.94 13.98
N GLN A 131 -2.24 4.05 13.67
CA GLN A 131 -3.65 4.23 13.98
C GLN A 131 -4.02 3.73 15.40
N SER A 132 -3.27 2.79 15.95
CA SER A 132 -3.59 2.15 17.24
C SER A 132 -2.63 2.53 18.37
N ALA A 133 -1.34 2.32 18.17
CA ALA A 133 -0.32 2.49 19.21
C ALA A 133 0.18 3.93 19.35
N LEU A 134 0.28 4.68 18.24
CA LEU A 134 0.76 6.07 18.29
C LEU A 134 -0.13 6.98 19.15
N PRO A 135 -1.49 7.00 18.99
CA PRO A 135 -2.34 7.80 19.86
C PRO A 135 -2.15 7.42 21.34
N LEU A 136 -2.04 6.14 21.64
CA LEU A 136 -1.87 5.65 22.98
C LEU A 136 -0.52 6.05 23.59
N ASP A 137 0.57 5.95 22.81
CA ASP A 137 1.92 6.40 23.21
C ASP A 137 1.96 7.91 23.49
N LEU A 138 1.27 8.70 22.67
CA LEU A 138 1.19 10.16 22.84
C LEU A 138 0.47 10.56 24.13
N VAL A 139 -0.63 9.88 24.44
CA VAL A 139 -1.42 10.15 25.66
C VAL A 139 -0.72 9.63 26.91
N ARG A 140 -0.01 8.51 26.84
CA ARG A 140 0.79 7.99 27.96
C ARG A 140 2.03 8.84 28.25
N GLY A 141 2.62 9.46 27.22
CA GLY A 141 3.88 10.16 27.28
C GLY A 141 5.08 9.25 27.01
N GLY A 142 6.28 9.84 26.97
CA GLY A 142 7.55 9.12 26.82
C GLY A 142 8.28 8.94 28.15
N LEU A 143 9.57 8.58 28.11
CA LEU A 143 10.43 8.53 29.29
C LEU A 143 10.58 9.92 29.94
N VAL A 144 10.75 10.95 29.13
CA VAL A 144 10.90 12.35 29.54
C VAL A 144 9.80 13.23 28.93
N ARG A 145 9.32 12.86 27.73
CA ARG A 145 8.23 13.56 27.04
C ARG A 145 6.97 13.55 27.89
N PRO A 146 6.35 14.72 28.16
CA PRO A 146 5.08 14.82 28.89
C PRO A 146 3.95 14.15 28.11
N ALA A 147 2.97 13.62 28.83
CA ALA A 147 1.74 13.10 28.26
C ALA A 147 0.97 14.21 27.55
N LEU A 148 0.46 13.91 26.37
CA LEU A 148 -0.40 14.83 25.61
C LEU A 148 -1.87 14.59 25.97
N SER A 149 -2.68 15.64 25.88
CA SER A 149 -4.14 15.48 25.99
C SER A 149 -4.67 14.72 24.76
N GLU A 150 -5.80 14.04 24.93
CA GLU A 150 -6.48 13.31 23.85
C GLU A 150 -6.76 14.20 22.63
N SER A 151 -7.11 15.49 22.87
CA SER A 151 -7.36 16.44 21.80
C SER A 151 -6.10 16.77 21.00
N HIS A 152 -4.94 16.94 21.64
CA HIS A 152 -3.67 17.16 20.93
C HIS A 152 -3.22 15.91 20.17
N SER A 153 -3.38 14.71 20.77
CA SER A 153 -3.08 13.45 20.08
C SER A 153 -3.96 13.29 18.84
N SER A 154 -5.26 13.53 18.94
CA SER A 154 -6.19 13.48 17.81
C SER A 154 -5.85 14.49 16.73
N ALA A 155 -5.43 15.71 17.11
CA ALA A 155 -5.01 16.74 16.15
C ALA A 155 -3.74 16.32 15.37
N LEU A 156 -2.76 15.66 16.01
CA LEU A 156 -1.58 15.14 15.34
C LEU A 156 -1.93 14.02 14.33
N ILE A 157 -2.89 13.16 14.67
CA ILE A 157 -3.37 12.12 13.74
C ILE A 157 -4.12 12.75 12.57
N ALA A 158 -4.97 13.74 12.81
CA ALA A 158 -5.65 14.48 11.75
C ALA A 158 -4.64 15.20 10.83
N LEU A 159 -3.58 15.77 11.39
CA LEU A 159 -2.48 16.36 10.63
C LEU A 159 -1.76 15.30 9.78
N GLN A 160 -1.48 14.11 10.34
CA GLN A 160 -0.88 12.99 9.60
C GLN A 160 -1.73 12.60 8.39
N LEU A 161 -3.05 12.46 8.56
CA LEU A 161 -3.97 12.14 7.47
C LEU A 161 -4.01 13.25 6.41
N THR A 162 -3.99 14.52 6.84
CA THR A 162 -3.95 15.68 5.94
C THR A 162 -2.67 15.69 5.10
N LEU A 163 -1.52 15.43 5.73
CA LEU A 163 -0.23 15.31 5.03
C LEU A 163 -0.27 14.14 4.04
N LEU A 164 -0.81 12.98 4.45
CA LEU A 164 -0.94 11.82 3.58
C LEU A 164 -1.78 12.16 2.33
N VAL A 165 -2.97 12.72 2.50
CA VAL A 165 -3.85 13.11 1.38
C VAL A 165 -3.14 14.08 0.44
N SER A 166 -2.46 15.08 0.99
CA SER A 166 -1.74 16.09 0.22
C SER A 166 -0.56 15.51 -0.57
N LEU A 167 0.14 14.54 0.01
CA LEU A 167 1.33 13.91 -0.61
C LEU A 167 0.97 12.76 -1.54
N GLN A 168 -0.20 12.14 -1.40
CA GLN A 168 -0.58 10.93 -2.12
C GLN A 168 -0.44 11.08 -3.64
N TRP A 169 -1.03 12.13 -4.20
CA TRP A 169 -1.00 12.38 -5.64
C TRP A 169 0.40 12.77 -6.16
N PRO A 170 1.09 13.79 -5.61
CA PRO A 170 2.38 14.20 -6.14
C PRO A 170 3.44 13.11 -6.00
N VAL A 171 3.48 12.40 -4.86
CA VAL A 171 4.43 11.33 -4.63
C VAL A 171 4.15 10.14 -5.54
N GLY A 172 2.89 9.72 -5.65
CA GLY A 172 2.49 8.61 -6.52
C GLY A 172 2.82 8.89 -7.99
N ARG A 173 2.56 10.12 -8.48
CA ARG A 173 2.90 10.53 -9.84
C ARG A 173 4.41 10.54 -10.08
N TRP A 174 5.18 11.06 -9.14
CA TRP A 174 6.64 11.12 -9.23
C TRP A 174 7.27 9.72 -9.23
N LEU A 175 6.74 8.79 -8.42
CA LEU A 175 7.24 7.41 -8.33
C LEU A 175 6.82 6.54 -9.52
N ALA A 176 5.72 6.85 -10.21
CA ALA A 176 5.26 6.09 -11.37
C ALA A 176 6.29 6.04 -12.52
N GLU A 177 7.26 6.97 -12.54
CA GLU A 177 8.35 7.03 -13.52
C GLU A 177 9.66 6.40 -12.99
N ARG A 178 9.65 5.85 -11.77
CA ARG A 178 10.81 5.28 -11.10
C ARG A 178 10.69 3.76 -10.97
N SER A 179 11.81 3.11 -10.65
CA SER A 179 11.78 1.67 -10.39
C SER A 179 11.04 1.36 -9.08
N VAL A 180 10.35 0.23 -9.05
CA VAL A 180 9.64 -0.26 -7.88
C VAL A 180 10.58 -0.41 -6.67
N ALA A 181 11.78 -0.94 -6.89
CA ALA A 181 12.80 -1.07 -5.84
C ALA A 181 13.19 0.29 -5.23
N PHE A 182 13.29 1.35 -6.05
CA PHE A 182 13.56 2.70 -5.55
C PHE A 182 12.41 3.22 -4.69
N GLY A 183 11.17 3.08 -5.16
CA GLY A 183 9.98 3.54 -4.43
C GLY A 183 9.80 2.82 -3.08
N LEU A 184 9.96 1.49 -3.05
CA LEU A 184 9.92 0.71 -1.81
C LEU A 184 11.07 1.06 -0.88
N GLY A 185 12.29 1.27 -1.41
CA GLY A 185 13.45 1.69 -0.62
C GLY A 185 13.24 3.04 0.06
N LEU A 186 12.71 3.99 -0.69
CA LEU A 186 12.40 5.32 -0.20
C LEU A 186 11.29 5.28 0.87
N SER A 187 10.29 4.43 0.68
CA SER A 187 9.24 4.21 1.66
C SER A 187 9.80 3.62 2.96
N LEU A 188 10.61 2.56 2.89
CA LEU A 188 11.24 1.95 4.07
C LEU A 188 12.15 2.93 4.80
N ALA A 189 12.93 3.73 4.07
CA ALA A 189 13.78 4.77 4.66
C ALA A 189 12.95 5.85 5.37
N GLY A 190 11.85 6.28 4.78
CA GLY A 190 10.93 7.24 5.38
C GLY A 190 10.25 6.70 6.64
N PHE A 191 9.78 5.43 6.62
CA PHE A 191 9.25 4.77 7.81
C PHE A 191 10.29 4.61 8.91
N SER A 192 11.51 4.18 8.56
CA SER A 192 12.61 4.05 9.53
C SER A 192 12.94 5.39 10.18
N LEU A 193 13.05 6.45 9.38
CA LEU A 193 13.30 7.81 9.88
C LEU A 193 12.16 8.28 10.80
N GLY A 194 10.92 8.12 10.37
CA GLY A 194 9.75 8.50 11.16
C GLY A 194 9.66 7.75 12.49
N CYS A 195 9.83 6.42 12.47
CA CYS A 195 9.85 5.60 13.68
C CYS A 195 11.02 6.02 14.61
N SER A 196 12.20 6.29 14.07
CA SER A 196 13.35 6.76 14.84
C SER A 196 13.09 8.11 15.52
N LEU A 197 12.45 9.05 14.82
CA LEU A 197 12.08 10.35 15.38
C LEU A 197 11.04 10.21 16.49
N ILE A 198 10.04 9.32 16.33
CA ILE A 198 9.06 9.05 17.40
C ILE A 198 9.74 8.39 18.59
N ALA A 199 10.61 7.40 18.37
CA ALA A 199 11.39 6.79 19.45
C ALA A 199 12.22 7.84 20.21
N LEU A 200 12.96 8.66 19.47
CA LEU A 200 13.80 9.71 20.03
C LEU A 200 12.98 10.75 20.80
N SER A 201 11.74 11.02 20.36
CA SER A 201 10.85 11.96 21.04
C SER A 201 10.60 11.59 22.50
N SER A 202 10.65 10.30 22.82
CA SER A 202 10.44 9.82 24.21
C SER A 202 11.53 10.26 25.18
N LEU A 203 12.70 10.68 24.68
CA LEU A 203 13.89 11.03 25.48
C LEU A 203 14.01 12.53 25.80
N PHE A 204 13.15 13.39 25.25
CA PHE A 204 13.24 14.84 25.39
C PHE A 204 11.95 15.43 25.95
N GLU A 205 12.06 16.43 26.82
CA GLU A 205 10.91 17.19 27.32
C GLU A 205 10.09 17.83 26.18
N ASN A 206 10.77 18.41 25.18
CA ASN A 206 10.16 18.99 24.00
C ASN A 206 9.96 17.93 22.87
N GLY A 207 9.85 16.65 23.22
CA GLY A 207 9.73 15.54 22.27
C GLY A 207 8.54 15.65 21.32
N THR A 208 7.51 16.41 21.66
CA THR A 208 6.36 16.68 20.80
C THR A 208 6.77 17.30 19.45
N ILE A 209 7.85 18.12 19.43
CA ILE A 209 8.37 18.69 18.19
C ILE A 209 8.93 17.59 17.29
N LEU A 210 9.61 16.58 17.87
CA LEU A 210 10.13 15.42 17.12
C LEU A 210 8.99 14.54 16.59
N VAL A 211 7.90 14.37 17.36
CA VAL A 211 6.69 13.70 16.86
C VAL A 211 6.14 14.45 15.65
N LEU A 212 5.98 15.77 15.75
CA LEU A 212 5.50 16.59 14.63
C LEU A 212 6.41 16.46 13.40
N ALA A 213 7.73 16.49 13.61
CA ALA A 213 8.71 16.30 12.53
C ALA A 213 8.63 14.89 11.92
N ALA A 214 8.28 13.86 12.70
CA ALA A 214 8.14 12.48 12.23
C ALA A 214 6.92 12.28 11.31
N LEU A 215 5.87 13.10 11.45
CA LEU A 215 4.65 12.97 10.65
C LEU A 215 4.92 13.12 9.16
N LEU A 216 5.83 14.01 8.76
CA LEU A 216 6.15 14.27 7.36
C LEU A 216 6.82 13.04 6.68
N PRO A 217 7.96 12.48 7.17
CA PRO A 217 8.54 11.30 6.58
C PRO A 217 7.61 10.08 6.64
N MET A 218 6.78 9.94 7.66
CA MET A 218 5.79 8.86 7.74
C MET A 218 4.69 9.01 6.70
N ALA A 219 4.12 10.22 6.52
CA ALA A 219 3.11 10.47 5.49
C ALA A 219 3.66 10.26 4.09
N PHE A 220 4.89 10.72 3.85
CA PHE A 220 5.60 10.50 2.59
C PHE A 220 5.86 9.02 2.33
N ALA A 221 6.36 8.28 3.33
CA ALA A 221 6.60 6.85 3.23
C ALA A 221 5.32 6.07 2.92
N GLN A 222 4.21 6.41 3.55
CA GLN A 222 2.90 5.82 3.31
C GLN A 222 2.39 6.12 1.90
N ALA A 223 2.52 7.37 1.44
CA ALA A 223 2.13 7.78 0.08
C ALA A 223 2.97 7.07 -0.99
N ALA A 224 4.24 6.80 -0.71
CA ALA A 224 5.14 6.07 -1.60
C ALA A 224 4.86 4.56 -1.59
N PHE A 225 4.61 3.97 -0.42
CA PHE A 225 4.48 2.53 -0.24
C PHE A 225 3.30 1.94 -1.03
N LEU A 226 2.10 2.49 -0.82
CA LEU A 226 0.86 1.85 -1.30
C LEU A 226 0.82 1.62 -2.82
N PRO A 227 1.06 2.64 -3.68
CA PRO A 227 1.06 2.42 -5.12
C PRO A 227 2.22 1.54 -5.58
N THR A 228 3.42 1.74 -5.01
CA THR A 228 4.63 1.02 -5.43
C THR A 228 4.57 -0.46 -5.03
N ALA A 229 4.07 -0.79 -3.84
CA ALA A 229 3.94 -2.19 -3.40
C ALA A 229 2.94 -2.96 -4.26
N THR A 230 1.83 -2.33 -4.65
CA THR A 230 0.85 -2.96 -5.54
C THR A 230 1.44 -3.22 -6.93
N GLU A 231 2.19 -2.25 -7.47
CA GLU A 231 2.91 -2.41 -8.74
C GLU A 231 3.97 -3.52 -8.66
N ALA A 232 4.73 -3.58 -7.54
CA ALA A 232 5.70 -4.65 -7.27
C ALA A 232 5.10 -6.04 -7.32
N VAL A 233 3.93 -6.23 -6.70
CA VAL A 233 3.23 -7.52 -6.71
C VAL A 233 2.88 -7.94 -8.13
N ILE A 234 2.48 -7.01 -8.97
CA ILE A 234 2.10 -7.28 -10.36
C ILE A 234 3.33 -7.57 -11.23
N GLU A 235 4.42 -6.81 -11.05
CA GLU A 235 5.67 -7.00 -11.82
C GLU A 235 6.37 -8.33 -11.50
N GLU A 236 6.40 -8.72 -10.21
CA GLU A 236 7.07 -9.95 -9.77
C GLU A 236 6.22 -11.22 -9.98
N THR A 237 4.95 -11.08 -10.37
CA THR A 237 4.03 -12.22 -10.48
C THR A 237 3.63 -12.49 -11.92
N PRO A 238 3.74 -13.76 -12.39
CA PRO A 238 3.21 -14.17 -13.69
C PRO A 238 1.71 -13.84 -13.82
N PRO A 239 1.24 -13.49 -15.03
CA PRO A 239 -0.15 -13.09 -15.26
C PRO A 239 -1.19 -14.06 -14.69
N GLU A 240 -0.93 -15.38 -14.79
CA GLU A 240 -1.86 -16.43 -14.34
C GLU A 240 -2.05 -16.47 -12.82
N HIS A 241 -1.10 -15.90 -12.05
CA HIS A 241 -1.09 -15.94 -10.58
C HIS A 241 -1.32 -14.59 -9.92
N ARG A 242 -1.52 -13.52 -10.69
CA ARG A 242 -1.71 -12.15 -10.16
C ARG A 242 -2.86 -12.06 -9.16
N GLY A 243 -3.98 -12.75 -9.42
CA GLY A 243 -5.12 -12.78 -8.49
C GLY A 243 -4.74 -13.34 -7.12
N LEU A 244 -4.01 -14.46 -7.10
CA LEU A 244 -3.54 -15.07 -5.85
C LEU A 244 -2.50 -14.20 -5.15
N ALA A 245 -1.58 -13.59 -5.91
CA ALA A 245 -0.56 -12.69 -5.38
C ALA A 245 -1.19 -11.45 -4.72
N MET A 246 -2.21 -10.85 -5.35
CA MET A 246 -2.95 -9.72 -4.77
C MET A 246 -3.73 -10.14 -3.53
N ALA A 247 -4.30 -11.35 -3.49
CA ALA A 247 -4.92 -11.88 -2.30
C ALA A 247 -3.91 -12.05 -1.16
N LEU A 248 -2.71 -12.58 -1.43
CA LEU A 248 -1.62 -12.69 -0.45
C LEU A 248 -1.15 -11.32 0.05
N PHE A 249 -1.02 -10.35 -0.86
CA PHE A 249 -0.71 -8.96 -0.49
C PHE A 249 -1.77 -8.35 0.42
N SER A 250 -3.05 -8.58 0.13
CA SER A 250 -4.15 -8.13 1.00
C SER A 250 -4.12 -8.80 2.38
N GLN A 251 -3.65 -10.05 2.49
CA GLN A 251 -3.48 -10.73 3.78
C GLN A 251 -2.42 -10.05 4.66
N CYS A 252 -1.40 -9.38 4.08
CA CYS A 252 -0.43 -8.61 4.85
C CYS A 252 -1.13 -7.52 5.68
N PHE A 253 -2.13 -6.85 5.11
CA PHE A 253 -2.93 -5.85 5.84
C PHE A 253 -3.77 -6.50 6.95
N ALA A 254 -4.42 -7.64 6.68
CA ALA A 254 -5.25 -8.34 7.66
C ALA A 254 -4.41 -8.83 8.85
N ILE A 255 -3.26 -9.44 8.58
CA ILE A 255 -2.32 -9.89 9.61
C ILE A 255 -1.83 -8.71 10.44
N SER A 256 -1.41 -7.62 9.79
CA SER A 256 -0.92 -6.43 10.45
C SER A 256 -1.99 -5.74 11.30
N ALA A 257 -3.24 -5.70 10.82
CA ALA A 257 -4.36 -5.10 11.55
C ALA A 257 -4.67 -5.84 12.87
N ILE A 258 -4.34 -7.12 12.97
CA ILE A 258 -4.54 -7.93 14.17
C ILE A 258 -3.27 -7.94 15.03
N VAL A 259 -2.12 -8.27 14.43
CA VAL A 259 -0.88 -8.52 15.18
C VAL A 259 -0.27 -7.22 15.68
N ALA A 260 -0.26 -6.16 14.87
CA ALA A 260 0.43 -4.93 15.24
C ALA A 260 -0.19 -4.21 16.44
N PRO A 261 -1.54 -4.02 16.55
CA PRO A 261 -2.13 -3.44 17.76
C PRO A 261 -1.91 -4.30 19.02
N LEU A 262 -1.99 -5.63 18.90
CA LEU A 262 -1.77 -6.54 20.02
C LEU A 262 -0.32 -6.48 20.52
N ALA A 263 0.64 -6.60 19.61
CA ALA A 263 2.06 -6.53 19.95
C ALA A 263 2.46 -5.13 20.42
N GLY A 264 1.95 -4.07 19.75
CA GLY A 264 2.17 -2.69 20.14
C GLY A 264 1.62 -2.36 21.52
N GLY A 265 0.37 -2.77 21.79
CA GLY A 265 -0.25 -2.60 23.11
C GLY A 265 0.53 -3.32 24.21
N ALA A 266 0.89 -4.60 24.00
CA ALA A 266 1.66 -5.37 24.95
C ALA A 266 3.04 -4.75 25.25
N LEU A 267 3.75 -4.24 24.23
CA LEU A 267 5.04 -3.56 24.42
C LEU A 267 4.88 -2.24 25.16
N LEU A 268 3.84 -1.46 24.85
CA LEU A 268 3.54 -0.23 25.56
C LEU A 268 3.15 -0.49 27.03
N ASP A 269 2.43 -1.58 27.32
CA ASP A 269 2.05 -1.96 28.68
C ASP A 269 3.25 -2.44 29.51
N LEU A 270 4.18 -3.16 28.87
CA LEU A 270 5.39 -3.65 29.55
C LEU A 270 6.37 -2.53 29.91
N GLN A 271 6.47 -1.49 29.08
CA GLN A 271 7.49 -0.46 29.23
C GLN A 271 6.93 0.91 29.65
N ASN A 272 5.62 1.09 29.63
CA ASN A 272 4.93 2.38 29.84
C ASN A 272 5.36 3.52 28.90
N ASN A 273 6.08 3.21 27.82
CA ASN A 273 6.52 4.17 26.80
C ASN A 273 6.71 3.48 25.46
N GLY A 274 6.72 4.26 24.37
CA GLY A 274 6.82 3.75 22.99
C GLY A 274 8.25 3.58 22.47
N LEU A 275 9.31 3.86 23.25
CA LEU A 275 10.68 3.91 22.76
C LEU A 275 11.08 2.61 22.03
N LEU A 276 10.95 1.46 22.71
CA LEU A 276 11.36 0.17 22.14
C LEU A 276 10.48 -0.21 20.95
N LEU A 277 9.18 0.03 21.03
CA LEU A 277 8.25 -0.28 19.94
C LEU A 277 8.69 0.40 18.63
N TRP A 278 8.94 1.71 18.69
CA TRP A 278 9.31 2.49 17.53
C TRP A 278 10.73 2.19 17.05
N LEU A 279 11.67 1.89 17.95
CA LEU A 279 13.02 1.43 17.57
C LEU A 279 12.99 0.08 16.84
N LEU A 280 12.18 -0.87 17.33
CA LEU A 280 12.01 -2.17 16.67
C LEU A 280 11.40 -2.02 15.28
N MET A 281 10.41 -1.17 15.11
CA MET A 281 9.78 -0.94 13.81
C MET A 281 10.73 -0.24 12.83
N GLY A 282 11.45 0.80 13.28
CA GLY A 282 12.48 1.45 12.47
C GLY A 282 13.60 0.49 12.08
N GLY A 283 14.07 -0.33 13.02
CA GLY A 283 15.05 -1.37 12.79
C GLY A 283 14.57 -2.45 11.81
N ALA A 284 13.31 -2.89 11.92
CA ALA A 284 12.71 -3.84 10.98
C ALA A 284 12.74 -3.33 9.55
N CYS A 285 12.48 -2.03 9.32
CA CYS A 285 12.61 -1.41 8.00
C CYS A 285 14.03 -1.55 7.43
N LEU A 286 15.06 -1.30 8.28
CA LEU A 286 16.46 -1.39 7.86
C LEU A 286 16.88 -2.85 7.58
N VAL A 287 16.39 -3.81 8.38
CA VAL A 287 16.68 -5.24 8.20
C VAL A 287 16.09 -5.77 6.90
N VAL A 288 14.91 -5.27 6.50
CA VAL A 288 14.23 -5.70 5.27
C VAL A 288 14.76 -4.95 4.03
N LEU A 289 15.40 -3.79 4.20
CA LEU A 289 15.91 -2.98 3.08
C LEU A 289 16.82 -3.76 2.09
N PRO A 290 17.76 -4.64 2.52
CA PRO A 290 18.60 -5.40 1.60
C PRO A 290 17.84 -6.34 0.67
N THR A 291 16.61 -6.78 1.03
CA THR A 291 15.80 -7.67 0.20
C THR A 291 15.34 -7.02 -1.10
N LEU A 292 15.37 -5.68 -1.18
CA LEU A 292 15.10 -4.93 -2.41
C LEU A 292 16.06 -5.27 -3.56
N ARG A 293 17.27 -5.74 -3.24
CA ARG A 293 18.26 -6.15 -4.25
C ARG A 293 17.84 -7.38 -5.05
N SER A 294 16.91 -8.15 -4.51
CA SER A 294 16.37 -9.34 -5.18
C SER A 294 15.23 -9.02 -6.17
N LEU A 295 14.69 -7.79 -6.13
CA LEU A 295 13.65 -7.36 -7.07
C LEU A 295 14.25 -7.12 -8.45
N LYS A 296 13.54 -7.55 -9.48
CA LYS A 296 13.98 -7.38 -10.86
C LYS A 296 14.08 -5.90 -11.22
N PRO A 297 15.17 -5.45 -11.87
CA PRO A 297 15.22 -4.11 -12.41
C PRO A 297 14.14 -3.98 -13.50
N ARG A 298 13.42 -2.84 -13.50
CA ARG A 298 12.45 -2.51 -14.55
C ARG A 298 13.16 -2.58 -15.90
N TYR A 299 12.67 -3.39 -16.83
CA TYR A 299 13.13 -3.38 -18.21
C TYR A 299 12.90 -1.96 -18.77
N GLY A 300 13.96 -1.19 -19.01
CA GLY A 300 13.78 0.10 -19.64
C GLY A 300 14.86 1.16 -19.47
N VAL A 301 16.02 0.86 -18.86
CA VAL A 301 17.21 1.70 -19.08
C VAL A 301 18.42 0.76 -19.13
N THR A 302 18.67 0.19 -20.29
CA THR A 302 20.01 -0.29 -20.59
C THR A 302 20.92 0.92 -20.67
N GLU A 303 21.96 0.97 -19.82
CA GLU A 303 23.07 1.93 -19.86
C GLU A 303 23.88 1.90 -21.18
N THR A 304 23.49 1.11 -22.12
CA THR A 304 23.95 1.12 -23.49
C THR A 304 22.92 1.84 -24.34
N GLY A 305 23.24 3.08 -24.72
CA GLY A 305 22.43 4.01 -25.53
C GLY A 305 22.05 3.48 -26.95
N GLN A 306 21.40 2.33 -26.98
CA GLN A 306 20.63 1.86 -28.14
C GLN A 306 19.15 1.98 -27.78
N ASP A 307 18.53 3.02 -28.26
CA ASP A 307 17.09 3.17 -28.34
C ASP A 307 16.50 1.94 -29.05
N ILE A 308 15.97 0.99 -28.27
CA ILE A 308 15.09 -0.04 -28.84
C ILE A 308 13.78 0.69 -29.10
N ALA A 309 13.55 1.03 -30.36
CA ALA A 309 12.31 1.63 -30.84
C ALA A 309 11.11 0.82 -30.29
N PRO A 310 10.04 1.51 -29.84
CA PRO A 310 8.83 0.85 -29.36
C PRO A 310 8.29 -0.09 -30.43
N PRO A 311 7.66 -1.23 -30.05
CA PRO A 311 7.21 -2.27 -30.98
C PRO A 311 6.29 -1.75 -32.10
N GLU A 312 5.66 -0.60 -31.94
CA GLU A 312 4.90 0.07 -32.99
C GLU A 312 5.76 0.60 -34.14
N GLN A 313 6.98 1.07 -33.87
CA GLN A 313 7.91 1.54 -34.92
C GLN A 313 8.51 0.37 -35.71
N GLN A 314 8.75 -0.78 -35.08
CA GLN A 314 9.22 -1.97 -35.78
C GLN A 314 8.18 -2.54 -36.77
N CYS A 315 6.89 -2.39 -36.47
CA CYS A 315 5.80 -2.75 -37.41
C CYS A 315 5.72 -1.80 -38.60
N PHE A 316 5.99 -0.50 -38.42
CA PHE A 316 5.97 0.49 -39.47
C PHE A 316 7.16 0.33 -40.42
N ASP A 317 8.35 0.07 -39.90
CA ASP A 317 9.56 -0.14 -40.70
C ASP A 317 9.53 -1.46 -41.48
N ALA A 318 8.87 -2.50 -40.92
CA ALA A 318 8.66 -3.77 -41.64
C ALA A 318 7.66 -3.64 -42.81
N LEU A 319 6.70 -2.72 -42.75
CA LEU A 319 5.76 -2.43 -43.84
C LEU A 319 6.32 -1.48 -44.91
N ALA A 320 7.26 -0.60 -44.55
CA ALA A 320 7.92 0.32 -45.47
C ALA A 320 9.07 -0.32 -46.27
N GLY A 321 9.63 -1.45 -45.82
CA GLY A 321 10.71 -2.17 -46.49
C GLY A 321 10.26 -3.21 -47.55
N SER A 322 8.97 -3.36 -47.80
CA SER A 322 8.40 -4.34 -48.75
C SER A 322 7.79 -3.71 -50.03
N SER A 323 8.22 -2.48 -50.39
CA SER A 323 7.83 -1.86 -51.63
C SER A 323 8.97 -1.73 -52.65
#